data_ca402efb3fbfcbce48dfdf2389b73635
#
_entry.id   ca402efb3fbfcbce48dfdf2389b73635
#
_cell.length_a   1.000
_cell.length_b   1.000
_cell.length_c   1.000
_cell.angle_alpha   90.00
_cell.angle_beta   90.00
_cell.angle_gamma   90.00
#
_symmetry.space_group_name_H-M   'P 1'
#
loop_
_entity.id
_entity.type
_entity.pdbx_description
1 polymer ?
#
loop_
_entity_poly.entity_id
_entity_poly.type
_entity_poly.pdbx_seq_one_letter_code
_entity_poly.pdbx_strand_id
1 'polypeptide(L)'
;MNILFFLTPKAMCAYIEAGDTLRQAMERMEHSGYAALPVIDKSGKYCGVVTEGDLLWTIKRLCVMDLRQTEEHSISEIEHRRTVQPVRVDTRVEDLISVAADQNFVPVVDDKGDFIGIVTRSRIPVSYTHLRAHETRH
;
A
#
# COMPACT_ATOMS: atom_id res chain seq x y z
N MET A 1 11.87 -20.89 1.95
CA MET A 1 12.25 -19.53 2.36
C MET A 1 10.98 -18.78 2.78
N ASN A 2 11.06 -18.08 3.89
CA ASN A 2 9.92 -17.34 4.44
C ASN A 2 9.86 -15.94 3.81
N ILE A 3 8.64 -15.44 3.53
CA ILE A 3 8.48 -14.10 2.96
C ILE A 3 9.04 -12.99 3.86
N LEU A 4 9.21 -13.26 5.16
CA LEU A 4 9.78 -12.29 6.09
C LEU A 4 11.20 -11.89 5.73
N PHE A 5 11.91 -12.68 4.92
CA PHE A 5 13.22 -12.28 4.40
C PHE A 5 13.16 -11.03 3.53
N PHE A 6 12.01 -10.79 2.90
CA PHE A 6 11.84 -9.67 1.98
C PHE A 6 11.06 -8.51 2.61
N LEU A 7 10.65 -8.66 3.86
CA LEU A 7 9.77 -7.70 4.52
C LEU A 7 10.49 -6.41 4.88
N THR A 8 9.86 -5.28 4.52
CA THR A 8 10.18 -4.00 5.14
C THR A 8 9.22 -3.85 6.30
N PRO A 9 9.71 -3.89 7.55
CA PRO A 9 8.81 -3.90 8.71
C PRO A 9 8.07 -2.58 8.87
N LYS A 10 6.91 -2.63 9.53
CA LYS A 10 6.02 -1.49 9.73
C LYS A 10 6.76 -0.25 10.24
N ALA A 11 7.69 -0.43 11.17
CA ALA A 11 8.44 0.69 11.75
C ALA A 11 9.25 1.48 10.71
N MET A 12 9.55 0.87 9.58
CA MET A 12 10.32 1.49 8.50
C MET A 12 9.45 1.86 7.31
N CYS A 13 8.13 1.65 7.39
CA CYS A 13 7.20 1.95 6.31
C CYS A 13 6.60 3.33 6.48
N ALA A 14 6.35 4.02 5.36
CA ALA A 14 5.41 5.12 5.34
C ALA A 14 4.01 4.54 5.21
N TYR A 15 3.05 5.06 5.96
CA TYR A 15 1.65 4.65 5.84
C TYR A 15 0.74 5.81 6.25
N ILE A 16 -0.53 5.72 5.83
CA ILE A 16 -1.56 6.69 6.14
C ILE A 16 -2.43 6.10 7.24
N GLU A 17 -2.81 6.92 8.21
CA GLU A 17 -3.76 6.50 9.25
C GLU A 17 -5.19 6.70 8.75
N ALA A 18 -6.07 5.75 9.08
CA ALA A 18 -7.44 5.75 8.56
C ALA A 18 -8.22 7.03 8.89
N GLY A 19 -7.86 7.73 9.97
CA GLY A 19 -8.48 8.98 10.35
C GLY A 19 -7.85 10.24 9.76
N ASP A 20 -6.83 10.08 8.92
CA ASP A 20 -6.13 11.23 8.33
C ASP A 20 -7.05 12.05 7.42
N THR A 21 -6.77 13.35 7.35
CA THR A 21 -7.37 14.23 6.35
C THR A 21 -6.68 14.04 5.00
N LEU A 22 -7.29 14.54 3.95
CA LEU A 22 -6.66 14.55 2.63
C LEU A 22 -5.33 15.30 2.67
N ARG A 23 -5.26 16.38 3.45
CA ARG A 23 -4.03 17.15 3.61
C ARG A 23 -2.92 16.32 4.23
N GLN A 24 -3.23 15.62 5.32
CA GLN A 24 -2.25 14.76 5.98
C GLN A 24 -1.77 13.64 5.06
N ALA A 25 -2.69 13.04 4.31
CA ALA A 25 -2.32 11.99 3.35
C ALA A 25 -1.36 12.51 2.28
N MET A 26 -1.64 13.70 1.73
CA MET A 26 -0.76 14.32 0.75
C MET A 26 0.62 14.58 1.31
N GLU A 27 0.69 15.10 2.54
CA GLU A 27 1.97 15.40 3.19
C GLU A 27 2.78 14.11 3.39
N ARG A 28 2.14 13.04 3.81
CA ARG A 28 2.84 11.76 3.99
C ARG A 28 3.34 11.21 2.66
N MET A 29 2.54 11.33 1.62
CA MET A 29 2.91 10.85 0.29
C MET A 29 4.07 11.65 -0.29
N GLU A 30 4.03 12.97 -0.16
CA GLU A 30 5.10 13.85 -0.61
C GLU A 30 6.40 13.55 0.14
N HIS A 31 6.31 13.42 1.46
CA HIS A 31 7.49 13.15 2.30
C HIS A 31 8.13 11.80 1.97
N SER A 32 7.31 10.78 1.75
CA SER A 32 7.81 9.44 1.46
C SER A 32 8.34 9.27 0.04
N GLY A 33 7.83 10.06 -0.90
CA GLY A 33 8.17 9.92 -2.31
C GLY A 33 7.51 8.77 -3.03
N TYR A 34 6.61 8.02 -2.36
CA TYR A 34 5.90 6.90 -2.97
C TYR A 34 4.59 7.37 -3.61
N ALA A 35 4.20 6.70 -4.70
CA ALA A 35 2.96 7.01 -5.42
C ALA A 35 1.72 6.37 -4.80
N ALA A 36 1.91 5.49 -3.83
CA ALA A 36 0.83 4.81 -3.11
C ALA A 36 1.30 4.43 -1.73
N LEU A 37 0.40 4.53 -0.73
CA LEU A 37 0.71 4.18 0.64
C LEU A 37 -0.40 3.31 1.23
N PRO A 38 -0.05 2.33 2.07
CA PRO A 38 -1.05 1.55 2.79
C PRO A 38 -1.75 2.42 3.84
N VAL A 39 -2.99 2.06 4.15
CA VAL A 39 -3.81 2.72 5.18
C VAL A 39 -4.01 1.77 6.34
N ILE A 40 -3.74 2.25 7.54
CA ILE A 40 -3.77 1.46 8.78
C ILE A 40 -4.69 2.15 9.76
N ASP A 41 -5.58 1.40 10.42
CA ASP A 41 -6.47 1.98 11.41
C ASP A 41 -5.81 2.07 12.80
N LYS A 42 -6.55 2.60 13.77
CA LYS A 42 -6.05 2.80 15.13
C LYS A 42 -5.66 1.50 15.83
N SER A 43 -6.29 0.40 15.45
CA SER A 43 -5.98 -0.91 16.06
C SER A 43 -4.86 -1.64 15.33
N GLY A 44 -4.26 -1.02 14.32
CA GLY A 44 -3.16 -1.61 13.56
C GLY A 44 -3.58 -2.44 12.38
N LYS A 45 -4.87 -2.47 12.06
CA LYS A 45 -5.39 -3.28 10.94
C LYS A 45 -5.12 -2.61 9.60
N TYR A 46 -4.82 -3.44 8.61
CA TYR A 46 -4.67 -2.97 7.24
C TYR A 46 -6.06 -2.66 6.65
N CYS A 47 -6.21 -1.48 6.04
CA CYS A 47 -7.48 -1.00 5.50
C CYS A 47 -7.51 -0.78 3.99
N GLY A 48 -6.39 -0.99 3.31
CA GLY A 48 -6.33 -0.75 1.87
C GLY A 48 -5.19 0.20 1.52
N VAL A 49 -5.24 0.75 0.31
CA VAL A 49 -4.18 1.59 -0.25
C VAL A 49 -4.78 2.88 -0.79
N VAL A 50 -4.08 3.99 -0.61
CA VAL A 50 -4.40 5.28 -1.23
C VAL A 50 -3.29 5.59 -2.23
N THR A 51 -3.67 5.94 -3.45
CA THR A 51 -2.74 6.34 -4.52
C THR A 51 -2.75 7.85 -4.72
N GLU A 52 -1.74 8.36 -5.43
CA GLU A 52 -1.71 9.77 -5.83
C GLU A 52 -2.96 10.14 -6.64
N GLY A 53 -3.39 9.23 -7.54
CA GLY A 53 -4.60 9.46 -8.33
C GLY A 53 -5.86 9.55 -7.47
N ASP A 54 -5.95 8.70 -6.44
CA ASP A 54 -7.08 8.77 -5.50
C ASP A 54 -7.18 10.14 -4.85
N LEU A 55 -6.04 10.68 -4.41
CA LEU A 55 -5.99 12.00 -3.79
C LEU A 55 -6.31 13.10 -4.80
N LEU A 56 -5.70 13.04 -5.97
CA LEU A 56 -5.88 14.06 -7.00
C LEU A 56 -7.34 14.21 -7.40
N TRP A 57 -8.00 13.10 -7.72
CA TRP A 57 -9.38 13.15 -8.19
C TRP A 57 -10.36 13.49 -7.08
N THR A 58 -10.07 13.08 -5.84
CA THR A 58 -10.90 13.43 -4.68
C THR A 58 -10.79 14.93 -4.39
N ILE A 59 -9.58 15.47 -4.43
CA ILE A 59 -9.35 16.89 -4.20
C ILE A 59 -10.04 17.71 -5.28
N LYS A 60 -9.95 17.29 -6.53
CA LYS A 60 -10.63 17.97 -7.63
C LYS A 60 -12.14 18.00 -7.40
N ARG A 61 -12.72 16.89 -6.97
CA ARG A 61 -14.17 16.77 -6.79
C ARG A 61 -14.67 17.54 -5.57
N LEU A 62 -13.98 17.41 -4.43
CA LEU A 62 -14.47 17.94 -3.15
C LEU A 62 -13.94 19.33 -2.84
N CYS A 63 -12.73 19.65 -3.25
CA CYS A 63 -12.01 20.83 -2.80
C CYS A 63 -11.76 21.85 -3.90
N VAL A 64 -12.17 21.55 -5.13
CA VAL A 64 -11.93 22.40 -6.30
C VAL A 64 -10.45 22.82 -6.37
N MET A 65 -9.55 21.90 -6.05
CA MET A 65 -8.09 22.09 -6.02
C MET A 65 -7.62 23.15 -5.01
N ASP A 66 -8.43 23.47 -4.01
CA ASP A 66 -8.03 24.37 -2.92
C ASP A 66 -7.41 23.55 -1.79
N LEU A 67 -6.13 23.74 -1.53
CA LEU A 67 -5.40 22.97 -0.52
C LEU A 67 -5.93 23.19 0.90
N ARG A 68 -6.49 24.37 1.19
CA ARG A 68 -7.06 24.62 2.53
C ARG A 68 -8.28 23.77 2.77
N GLN A 69 -9.05 23.46 1.72
CA GLN A 69 -10.21 22.59 1.83
C GLN A 69 -9.84 21.16 2.13
N THR A 70 -8.63 20.72 1.79
CA THR A 70 -8.19 19.35 2.06
C THR A 70 -8.10 19.02 3.55
N GLU A 71 -7.99 20.05 4.40
CA GLU A 71 -8.01 19.87 5.87
C GLU A 71 -9.39 19.57 6.41
N GLU A 72 -10.44 19.89 5.63
CA GLU A 72 -11.83 19.71 6.02
C GLU A 72 -12.38 18.34 5.63
N HIS A 73 -11.63 17.57 4.86
CA HIS A 73 -12.09 16.28 4.33
C HIS A 73 -11.18 15.15 4.77
N SER A 74 -11.78 14.02 5.13
CA SER A 74 -11.07 12.81 5.53
C SER A 74 -10.79 11.93 4.31
N ILE A 75 -9.75 11.09 4.41
CA ILE A 75 -9.48 10.08 3.39
C ILE A 75 -10.65 9.08 3.24
N SER A 76 -11.51 8.97 4.26
CA SER A 76 -12.70 8.12 4.19
C SER A 76 -13.68 8.57 3.10
N GLU A 77 -13.56 9.81 2.62
CA GLU A 77 -14.42 10.34 1.55
C GLU A 77 -13.91 9.99 0.15
N ILE A 78 -12.76 9.34 0.04
CA ILE A 78 -12.24 8.89 -1.25
C ILE A 78 -13.16 7.79 -1.79
N GLU A 79 -13.76 8.04 -2.95
CA GLU A 79 -14.52 7.04 -3.68
C GLU A 79 -13.55 6.18 -4.49
N HIS A 80 -13.91 4.95 -4.76
CA HIS A 80 -13.12 4.05 -5.62
C HIS A 80 -11.67 3.83 -5.13
N ARG A 81 -11.46 3.93 -3.81
CA ARG A 81 -10.15 3.61 -3.25
C ARG A 81 -9.80 2.16 -3.60
N ARG A 82 -8.60 2.01 -4.16
CA ARG A 82 -8.16 0.70 -4.63
C ARG A 82 -8.09 -0.29 -3.48
N THR A 83 -8.73 -1.43 -3.65
CA THR A 83 -8.64 -2.54 -2.71
C THR A 83 -7.49 -3.43 -3.15
N VAL A 84 -6.41 -3.39 -2.39
CA VAL A 84 -5.25 -4.26 -2.62
C VAL A 84 -5.27 -5.33 -1.53
N GLN A 85 -5.36 -6.60 -1.93
CA GLN A 85 -5.41 -7.69 -0.99
C GLN A 85 -4.05 -7.88 -0.33
N PRO A 86 -4.00 -7.97 1.01
CA PRO A 86 -2.75 -8.25 1.69
C PRO A 86 -2.42 -9.74 1.61
N VAL A 87 -1.15 -10.07 1.84
CA VAL A 87 -0.74 -11.46 2.03
C VAL A 87 -0.45 -11.70 3.50
N ARG A 88 -0.58 -12.96 3.94
CA ARG A 88 -0.29 -13.34 5.32
C ARG A 88 1.16 -13.79 5.43
N VAL A 89 1.69 -13.73 6.65
CA VAL A 89 3.09 -14.10 6.94
C VAL A 89 3.43 -15.53 6.52
N ASP A 90 2.43 -16.42 6.49
CA ASP A 90 2.62 -17.82 6.09
C ASP A 90 2.45 -18.06 4.59
N THR A 91 2.28 -16.98 3.82
CA THR A 91 2.17 -17.07 2.35
C THR A 91 3.46 -17.64 1.76
N ARG A 92 3.31 -18.49 0.76
CA ARG A 92 4.45 -19.06 0.05
C ARG A 92 5.11 -18.00 -0.82
N VAL A 93 6.43 -18.09 -0.97
CA VAL A 93 7.19 -17.13 -1.79
C VAL A 93 6.66 -17.09 -3.23
N GLU A 94 6.29 -18.24 -3.78
CA GLU A 94 5.73 -18.33 -5.14
C GLU A 94 4.45 -17.53 -5.28
N ASP A 95 3.57 -17.59 -4.27
CA ASP A 95 2.31 -16.85 -4.28
C ASP A 95 2.55 -15.36 -4.08
N LEU A 96 3.53 -14.99 -3.27
CA LEU A 96 3.94 -13.60 -3.09
C LEU A 96 4.41 -13.01 -4.43
N ILE A 97 5.22 -13.74 -5.17
CA ILE A 97 5.74 -13.29 -6.46
C ILE A 97 4.59 -13.06 -7.44
N SER A 98 3.60 -13.94 -7.44
CA SER A 98 2.42 -13.78 -8.30
C SER A 98 1.68 -12.48 -8.02
N VAL A 99 1.50 -12.16 -6.74
CA VAL A 99 0.82 -10.91 -6.34
C VAL A 99 1.69 -9.70 -6.67
N ALA A 100 2.98 -9.79 -6.40
CA ALA A 100 3.92 -8.68 -6.62
C ALA A 100 4.10 -8.33 -8.10
N ALA A 101 3.80 -9.25 -9.00
CA ALA A 101 3.92 -8.99 -10.44
C ALA A 101 3.01 -7.85 -10.90
N ASP A 102 1.86 -7.69 -10.26
CA ASP A 102 0.86 -6.71 -10.64
C ASP A 102 0.83 -5.47 -9.74
N GLN A 103 1.71 -5.39 -8.76
CA GLN A 103 1.69 -4.33 -7.76
C GLN A 103 3.10 -3.82 -7.47
N ASN A 104 3.22 -2.55 -7.08
CA ASN A 104 4.49 -1.96 -6.69
C ASN A 104 4.97 -2.48 -5.33
N PHE A 105 4.03 -2.77 -4.45
CA PHE A 105 4.31 -3.38 -3.15
C PHE A 105 3.16 -4.27 -2.75
N VAL A 106 3.42 -5.18 -1.82
CA VAL A 106 2.42 -6.09 -1.29
C VAL A 106 2.33 -5.87 0.22
N PRO A 107 1.17 -5.49 0.75
CA PRO A 107 0.98 -5.38 2.20
C PRO A 107 1.00 -6.77 2.83
N VAL A 108 1.63 -6.88 4.00
CA VAL A 108 1.73 -8.13 4.73
C VAL A 108 1.04 -7.97 6.08
N VAL A 109 0.19 -8.92 6.42
CA VAL A 109 -0.54 -8.93 7.69
C VAL A 109 -0.27 -10.24 8.44
N ASP A 110 -0.50 -10.21 9.76
CA ASP A 110 -0.46 -11.41 10.57
C ASP A 110 -1.79 -12.15 10.52
N ASP A 111 -1.94 -13.18 11.32
CA ASP A 111 -3.16 -14.01 11.37
C ASP A 111 -4.37 -13.26 11.90
N LYS A 112 -4.17 -12.13 12.56
CA LYS A 112 -5.25 -11.27 13.08
C LYS A 112 -5.62 -10.14 12.12
N GLY A 113 -4.88 -10.00 11.02
CA GLY A 113 -5.08 -8.89 10.09
C GLY A 113 -4.30 -7.63 10.45
N ASP A 114 -3.44 -7.68 11.46
CA ASP A 114 -2.61 -6.55 11.82
C ASP A 114 -1.52 -6.35 10.77
N PHE A 115 -1.33 -5.12 10.37
CA PHE A 115 -0.32 -4.75 9.38
C PHE A 115 1.07 -4.87 9.99
N ILE A 116 1.94 -5.67 9.38
CA ILE A 116 3.32 -5.85 9.88
C ILE A 116 4.38 -5.26 8.97
N GLY A 117 4.02 -4.91 7.74
CA GLY A 117 4.97 -4.32 6.82
C GLY A 117 4.58 -4.55 5.38
N ILE A 118 5.50 -4.28 4.47
CA ILE A 118 5.31 -4.46 3.04
C ILE A 118 6.46 -5.26 2.45
N VAL A 119 6.20 -5.86 1.30
CA VAL A 119 7.25 -6.41 0.44
C VAL A 119 7.21 -5.60 -0.85
N THR A 120 8.31 -4.94 -1.17
CA THR A 120 8.43 -4.20 -2.43
C THR A 120 8.99 -5.13 -3.50
N ARG A 121 8.66 -4.83 -4.76
CA ARG A 121 9.16 -5.60 -5.89
C ARG A 121 10.69 -5.65 -5.91
N SER A 122 11.34 -4.55 -5.53
CA SER A 122 12.79 -4.44 -5.54
C SER A 122 13.47 -5.34 -4.49
N ARG A 123 12.73 -5.77 -3.46
CA ARG A 123 13.27 -6.66 -2.42
C ARG A 123 13.26 -8.13 -2.85
N ILE A 124 12.46 -8.47 -3.88
CA ILE A 124 12.38 -9.84 -4.37
C ILE A 124 13.57 -10.09 -5.30
N PRO A 125 14.37 -11.16 -5.08
CA PRO A 125 15.52 -11.44 -5.94
C PRO A 125 15.12 -11.58 -7.40
N VAL A 126 15.98 -11.10 -8.29
CA VAL A 126 15.76 -11.16 -9.75
C VAL A 126 15.51 -12.59 -10.22
N SER A 127 16.17 -13.58 -9.62
CA SER A 127 15.98 -14.98 -9.97
C SER A 127 14.53 -15.44 -9.81
N TYR A 128 13.83 -14.98 -8.78
CA TYR A 128 12.41 -15.32 -8.57
C TYR A 128 11.52 -14.63 -9.58
N THR A 129 11.75 -13.34 -9.83
CA THR A 129 10.96 -12.60 -10.81
C THR A 129 11.18 -13.11 -12.22
N HIS A 130 12.37 -13.58 -12.53
CA HIS A 130 12.69 -14.16 -13.82
C HIS A 130 11.94 -15.49 -14.03
N LEU A 131 11.89 -16.34 -13.00
CA LEU A 131 11.13 -17.58 -13.04
C LEU A 131 9.65 -17.31 -13.28
N ARG A 132 9.09 -16.34 -12.59
CA ARG A 132 7.70 -15.93 -12.76
C ARG A 132 7.42 -15.48 -14.19
N ALA A 133 8.28 -14.63 -14.74
CA ALA A 133 8.13 -14.14 -16.10
C ALA A 133 8.23 -15.28 -17.12
N HIS A 134 9.10 -16.24 -16.87
CA HIS A 134 9.26 -17.41 -17.73
C HIS A 134 8.00 -18.27 -17.70
N GLU A 135 7.43 -18.51 -16.54
CA GLU A 135 6.20 -19.29 -16.37
C GLU A 135 5.02 -18.66 -17.09
N THR A 136 4.91 -17.34 -17.06
CA THR A 136 3.78 -16.64 -17.67
C THR A 136 3.80 -16.65 -19.19
N ARG A 137 4.89 -17.04 -19.80
CA ARG A 137 5.00 -17.15 -21.26
C ARG A 137 4.40 -18.44 -21.81
N HIS A 138 4.08 -19.35 -20.95
CA HIS A 138 3.43 -20.60 -21.31
C HIS A 138 1.93 -20.49 -21.12
#